data_e596ef2a579b3cefc88fdb673df00fbb
#
_entry.id   e596ef2a579b3cefc88fdb673df00fbb
#
_cell.length_a   1.000
_cell.length_b   1.000
_cell.length_c   1.000
_cell.angle_alpha   90.00
_cell.angle_beta   90.00
_cell.angle_gamma   90.00
#
_symmetry.space_group_name_H-M   'P 1'
#
loop_
_entity.id
_entity.type
_entity.pdbx_description
1 polymer ?
#
loop_
_entity_poly.entity_id
_entity_poly.type
_entity_poly.pdbx_seq_one_letter_code
_entity_poly.pdbx_strand_id
1 'polypeptide(L)'
;MSTLAQAEKQVDNPYIATEMDSAYVEFLRTHPQYETTGLLDEWRKTEYGRLDENKQIYLDYTGGGLYGVSQLRQHTAMLEKNVLGNPHSANPSSLAMTDLVEETRRYVLQYFNTNEEKYTAVFTANASGALKLVGEAYPFASGGQYALTFDNHNSVNGIREFASNKGARVQYVPVGFPDLRLEQESLDKVLDSADKSAKNLFAFPAQSNFSGVKHPLSWIEYAQQKGWDVLLDAAAFVPANRLDLSAVSPDFVCISFYKMFGYPTGIGMLLIRNSSYEKLERPWFAGGTVNFASVQGNSHYLAGNEAAFEDGTINYLNIPAVKMGLQHLEKAGMELISRRVRELTDWMLKELFALRHSNGKPMVRIYGPVDMEERGGTVTLNFYSPEEHLLDYRRIEELANVEGISLRTGCFCNPGAGETAEGLTPEDMQAAFKEGE
;
A
#
# COMPACT_ATOMS: atom_id res chain seq x y z
N MET A 1 -38.60 -16.18 2.77
CA MET A 1 -38.09 -17.14 3.74
C MET A 1 -38.43 -18.55 3.24
N SER A 2 -37.48 -19.33 2.89
CA SER A 2 -37.45 -20.68 2.33
C SER A 2 -36.85 -20.73 0.93
N THR A 3 -35.55 -21.00 0.85
CA THR A 3 -34.82 -21.72 -0.21
C THR A 3 -33.28 -21.55 -0.09
N LEU A 4 -32.74 -21.44 1.11
CA LEU A 4 -31.27 -21.40 1.34
C LEU A 4 -30.78 -22.60 2.17
N ALA A 5 -31.49 -23.70 2.18
CA ALA A 5 -31.16 -24.88 2.97
C ALA A 5 -31.05 -26.14 2.09
N GLN A 6 -30.21 -26.09 1.01
CA GLN A 6 -29.83 -27.30 0.27
C GLN A 6 -28.50 -27.12 -0.47
N ALA A 7 -27.41 -26.88 0.28
CA ALA A 7 -26.04 -27.00 -0.24
C ALA A 7 -25.12 -27.64 0.80
N GLU A 8 -25.62 -28.62 1.54
CA GLU A 8 -24.77 -29.53 2.33
C GLU A 8 -24.69 -30.87 1.60
N LYS A 9 -23.82 -30.94 0.61
CA LYS A 9 -23.13 -32.17 0.23
C LYS A 9 -21.72 -31.79 -0.18
N GLN A 10 -20.83 -31.66 0.81
CA GLN A 10 -19.42 -31.82 0.58
C GLN A 10 -19.23 -33.29 0.14
N VAL A 11 -19.01 -33.48 -1.14
CA VAL A 11 -18.57 -34.77 -1.68
C VAL A 11 -17.12 -34.91 -1.22
N ASP A 12 -16.88 -35.67 -0.16
CA ASP A 12 -15.56 -36.24 0.13
C ASP A 12 -15.21 -37.15 -1.06
N ASN A 13 -14.69 -36.56 -2.11
CA ASN A 13 -14.23 -37.31 -3.28
C ASN A 13 -12.76 -37.67 -3.05
N PRO A 14 -12.44 -38.95 -2.75
CA PRO A 14 -11.07 -39.36 -2.50
C PRO A 14 -10.14 -39.15 -3.72
N TYR A 15 -10.70 -39.03 -4.92
CA TYR A 15 -9.92 -38.68 -6.12
C TYR A 15 -9.41 -37.22 -6.09
N ILE A 16 -10.23 -36.29 -5.60
CA ILE A 16 -9.82 -34.87 -5.47
C ILE A 16 -8.70 -34.75 -4.44
N ALA A 17 -8.80 -35.44 -3.29
CA ALA A 17 -7.75 -35.43 -2.28
C ALA A 17 -6.42 -35.97 -2.83
N THR A 18 -6.45 -37.07 -3.60
CA THR A 18 -5.26 -37.69 -4.20
C THR A 18 -4.62 -36.78 -5.28
N GLU A 19 -5.45 -36.05 -6.03
CA GLU A 19 -4.98 -35.10 -7.05
C GLU A 19 -4.36 -33.86 -6.36
N MET A 20 -4.96 -33.37 -5.30
CA MET A 20 -4.40 -32.26 -4.51
C MET A 20 -3.07 -32.64 -3.85
N ASP A 21 -2.94 -33.84 -3.30
CA ASP A 21 -1.69 -34.34 -2.72
C ASP A 21 -0.59 -34.43 -3.79
N SER A 22 -0.92 -34.91 -4.99
CA SER A 22 0.02 -34.99 -6.11
C SER A 22 0.45 -33.60 -6.58
N ALA A 23 -0.47 -32.66 -6.69
CA ALA A 23 -0.19 -31.27 -7.06
C ALA A 23 0.69 -30.57 -6.01
N TYR A 24 0.44 -30.84 -4.73
CA TYR A 24 1.27 -30.29 -3.65
C TYR A 24 2.69 -30.85 -3.65
N VAL A 25 2.86 -32.14 -3.90
CA VAL A 25 4.20 -32.75 -4.06
C VAL A 25 4.96 -32.14 -5.24
N GLU A 26 4.30 -31.93 -6.37
CA GLU A 26 4.91 -31.28 -7.54
C GLU A 26 5.22 -29.80 -7.26
N PHE A 27 4.34 -29.10 -6.54
CA PHE A 27 4.60 -27.72 -6.07
C PHE A 27 5.88 -27.67 -5.21
N LEU A 28 6.03 -28.54 -4.21
CA LEU A 28 7.22 -28.56 -3.36
C LEU A 28 8.49 -28.91 -4.15
N ARG A 29 8.39 -29.77 -5.14
CA ARG A 29 9.52 -30.13 -6.03
C ARG A 29 9.98 -28.92 -6.85
N THR A 30 9.06 -28.10 -7.32
CA THR A 30 9.35 -26.91 -8.18
C THR A 30 9.60 -25.65 -7.37
N HIS A 31 9.13 -25.58 -6.12
CA HIS A 31 9.23 -24.45 -5.21
C HIS A 31 9.83 -24.86 -3.84
N PRO A 32 11.05 -25.40 -3.80
CA PRO A 32 11.62 -25.99 -2.57
C PRO A 32 11.85 -24.94 -1.46
N GLN A 33 11.95 -23.66 -1.79
CA GLN A 33 12.08 -22.60 -0.80
C GLN A 33 10.83 -22.40 0.04
N TYR A 34 9.66 -22.84 -0.45
CA TYR A 34 8.41 -22.80 0.30
C TYR A 34 8.50 -23.57 1.64
N GLU A 35 9.11 -24.75 1.67
CA GLU A 35 9.26 -25.57 2.88
C GLU A 35 10.03 -24.82 3.99
N THR A 36 10.96 -23.95 3.63
CA THR A 36 11.71 -23.13 4.58
C THR A 36 10.83 -22.10 5.32
N THR A 37 9.59 -21.92 4.88
CA THR A 37 8.64 -20.97 5.46
C THR A 37 7.60 -21.60 6.38
N GLY A 38 7.78 -22.87 6.80
CA GLY A 38 6.83 -23.65 7.60
C GLY A 38 6.38 -23.00 8.93
N LEU A 39 7.18 -22.09 9.50
CA LEU A 39 6.77 -21.27 10.65
C LEU A 39 5.46 -20.51 10.37
N LEU A 40 5.23 -20.07 9.14
CA LEU A 40 4.02 -19.34 8.76
C LEU A 40 2.77 -20.23 8.75
N ASP A 41 2.90 -21.54 8.63
CA ASP A 41 1.78 -22.49 8.74
C ASP A 41 1.33 -22.63 10.20
N GLU A 42 2.29 -22.62 11.14
CA GLU A 42 1.95 -22.59 12.58
C GLU A 42 1.32 -21.23 12.96
N TRP A 43 1.79 -20.15 12.36
CA TRP A 43 1.18 -18.82 12.55
C TRP A 43 -0.24 -18.76 12.00
N ARG A 44 -0.50 -19.38 10.85
CA ARG A 44 -1.85 -19.49 10.29
C ARG A 44 -2.80 -20.14 11.31
N LYS A 45 -2.38 -21.26 11.91
CA LYS A 45 -3.19 -21.97 12.90
C LYS A 45 -3.46 -21.16 14.18
N THR A 46 -2.42 -20.50 14.71
CA THR A 46 -2.49 -19.82 16.02
C THR A 46 -3.03 -18.40 15.96
N GLU A 47 -2.73 -17.66 14.90
CA GLU A 47 -3.06 -16.23 14.76
C GLU A 47 -4.24 -16.00 13.81
N TYR A 48 -4.45 -16.88 12.84
CA TYR A 48 -5.43 -16.71 11.75
C TYR A 48 -6.37 -17.92 11.58
N GLY A 49 -6.46 -18.83 12.56
CA GLY A 49 -7.25 -20.08 12.50
C GLY A 49 -8.72 -19.88 12.13
N ARG A 50 -9.27 -18.67 12.42
CA ARG A 50 -10.62 -18.28 12.00
C ARG A 50 -10.88 -18.34 10.49
N LEU A 51 -9.82 -18.28 9.66
CA LEU A 51 -9.96 -18.45 8.21
C LEU A 51 -10.40 -19.88 7.88
N ASP A 52 -9.75 -20.86 8.53
CA ASP A 52 -10.04 -22.27 8.30
C ASP A 52 -11.39 -22.66 8.95
N GLU A 53 -11.66 -22.17 10.16
CA GLU A 53 -12.93 -22.34 10.86
C GLU A 53 -14.14 -21.84 10.06
N ASN A 54 -13.98 -20.69 9.39
CA ASN A 54 -15.01 -20.06 8.55
C ASN A 54 -14.93 -20.49 7.08
N LYS A 55 -14.03 -21.40 6.71
CA LYS A 55 -13.81 -21.86 5.33
C LYS A 55 -13.60 -20.71 4.34
N GLN A 56 -12.81 -19.71 4.74
CA GLN A 56 -12.55 -18.51 3.93
C GLN A 56 -11.15 -18.54 3.32
N ILE A 57 -11.08 -18.25 2.03
CA ILE A 57 -9.84 -18.01 1.29
C ILE A 57 -9.71 -16.50 1.07
N TYR A 58 -8.83 -15.87 1.83
CA TYR A 58 -8.66 -14.41 1.77
C TYR A 58 -7.53 -14.06 0.79
N LEU A 59 -7.87 -13.41 -0.32
CA LEU A 59 -6.94 -12.95 -1.35
C LEU A 59 -6.97 -11.42 -1.54
N ASP A 60 -7.81 -10.69 -0.78
CA ASP A 60 -7.95 -9.23 -0.89
C ASP A 60 -6.88 -8.45 -0.10
N TYR A 61 -5.62 -8.89 -0.15
CA TYR A 61 -4.51 -8.19 0.53
C TYR A 61 -4.20 -6.80 -0.05
N THR A 62 -4.61 -6.53 -1.27
CA THR A 62 -4.57 -5.17 -1.85
C THR A 62 -5.48 -4.21 -1.09
N GLY A 63 -6.62 -4.69 -0.62
CA GLY A 63 -7.56 -3.94 0.23
C GLY A 63 -7.06 -3.77 1.65
N GLY A 64 -6.47 -4.79 2.25
CA GLY A 64 -5.91 -4.72 3.60
C GLY A 64 -5.33 -6.04 4.09
N GLY A 65 -4.37 -5.97 4.98
CA GLY A 65 -3.85 -7.14 5.70
C GLY A 65 -4.87 -7.73 6.67
N LEU A 66 -4.63 -8.95 7.12
CA LEU A 66 -5.37 -9.56 8.22
C LEU A 66 -4.63 -9.37 9.54
N TYR A 67 -5.38 -9.19 10.61
CA TYR A 67 -4.82 -9.04 11.95
C TYR A 67 -4.68 -10.39 12.66
N GLY A 68 -3.58 -10.57 13.38
CA GLY A 68 -3.36 -11.69 14.28
C GLY A 68 -4.16 -11.55 15.58
N VAL A 69 -4.60 -12.66 16.16
CA VAL A 69 -5.35 -12.66 17.44
C VAL A 69 -4.52 -12.08 18.57
N SER A 70 -3.21 -12.33 18.58
CA SER A 70 -2.30 -11.81 19.61
C SER A 70 -2.23 -10.29 19.64
N GLN A 71 -2.35 -9.61 18.49
CA GLN A 71 -2.38 -8.14 18.41
C GLN A 71 -3.57 -7.58 19.20
N LEU A 72 -4.77 -8.13 18.99
CA LEU A 72 -5.98 -7.71 19.69
C LEU A 72 -5.87 -7.94 21.21
N ARG A 73 -5.41 -9.14 21.62
CA ARG A 73 -5.25 -9.49 23.03
C ARG A 73 -4.27 -8.56 23.74
N GLN A 74 -3.12 -8.28 23.12
CA GLN A 74 -2.11 -7.38 23.70
C GLN A 74 -2.64 -5.95 23.85
N HIS A 75 -3.33 -5.44 22.82
CA HIS A 75 -3.87 -4.08 22.85
C HIS A 75 -5.00 -3.96 23.88
N THR A 76 -5.94 -4.90 23.92
CA THR A 76 -7.01 -4.94 24.93
C THR A 76 -6.44 -4.99 26.33
N ALA A 77 -5.48 -5.87 26.60
CA ALA A 77 -4.84 -6.00 27.92
C ALA A 77 -4.10 -4.70 28.32
N MET A 78 -3.50 -3.98 27.38
CA MET A 78 -2.90 -2.68 27.65
C MET A 78 -3.96 -1.65 28.08
N LEU A 79 -5.09 -1.59 27.38
CA LEU A 79 -6.18 -0.66 27.70
C LEU A 79 -6.85 -0.99 29.04
N GLU A 80 -7.09 -2.25 29.34
CA GLU A 80 -7.68 -2.70 30.59
C GLU A 80 -6.81 -2.38 31.83
N LYS A 81 -5.50 -2.40 31.66
CA LYS A 81 -4.54 -2.23 32.76
C LYS A 81 -4.26 -0.75 33.08
N ASN A 82 -4.44 0.19 32.14
CA ASN A 82 -3.94 1.54 32.25
C ASN A 82 -5.08 2.56 32.18
N VAL A 83 -4.88 3.71 32.83
CA VAL A 83 -5.71 4.91 32.67
C VAL A 83 -4.97 5.86 31.76
N LEU A 84 -5.45 6.02 30.52
CA LEU A 84 -4.78 6.76 29.47
C LEU A 84 -5.63 7.95 29.03
N GLY A 85 -5.04 9.14 29.00
CA GLY A 85 -5.69 10.39 28.62
C GLY A 85 -5.14 10.99 27.34
N ASN A 86 -5.75 12.09 26.86
CA ASN A 86 -5.27 12.83 25.69
C ASN A 86 -3.83 13.32 25.93
N PRO A 87 -2.85 13.03 25.02
CA PRO A 87 -1.43 13.31 25.22
C PRO A 87 -1.03 14.79 25.31
N HIS A 88 -1.95 15.73 25.05
CA HIS A 88 -1.65 17.18 25.06
C HIS A 88 -1.73 17.85 26.44
N SER A 89 -1.45 17.12 27.54
CA SER A 89 -1.48 17.65 28.89
C SER A 89 -0.39 17.03 29.78
N ALA A 90 -0.02 17.72 30.83
CA ALA A 90 1.01 17.29 31.79
C ALA A 90 0.46 16.48 32.97
N ASN A 91 -0.82 16.12 32.99
CA ASN A 91 -1.37 15.23 34.04
C ASN A 91 -0.89 13.78 33.85
N PRO A 92 -0.92 12.93 34.90
CA PRO A 92 -0.33 11.58 34.85
C PRO A 92 -0.87 10.68 33.74
N SER A 93 -2.19 10.70 33.45
CA SER A 93 -2.77 9.87 32.39
C SER A 93 -2.39 10.34 30.99
N SER A 94 -2.23 11.64 30.81
CA SER A 94 -1.78 12.23 29.54
C SER A 94 -0.30 11.97 29.28
N LEU A 95 0.55 12.09 30.31
CA LEU A 95 1.98 11.78 30.20
C LEU A 95 2.19 10.29 29.87
N ALA A 96 1.48 9.38 30.53
CA ALA A 96 1.55 7.95 30.24
C ALA A 96 1.17 7.65 28.78
N MET A 97 0.21 8.39 28.22
CA MET A 97 -0.15 8.23 26.81
C MET A 97 0.86 8.84 25.86
N THR A 98 1.42 10.01 26.21
CA THR A 98 2.52 10.64 25.46
C THR A 98 3.70 9.67 25.32
N ASP A 99 4.11 9.05 26.44
CA ASP A 99 5.23 8.07 26.42
C ASP A 99 4.96 6.92 25.46
N LEU A 100 3.73 6.37 25.44
CA LEU A 100 3.34 5.27 24.53
C LEU A 100 3.31 5.70 23.05
N VAL A 101 2.84 6.92 22.78
CA VAL A 101 2.84 7.48 21.41
C VAL A 101 4.27 7.67 20.92
N GLU A 102 5.12 8.31 21.72
CA GLU A 102 6.51 8.57 21.33
C GLU A 102 7.36 7.29 21.26
N GLU A 103 7.09 6.31 22.12
CA GLU A 103 7.70 4.99 22.01
C GLU A 103 7.33 4.31 20.70
N THR A 104 6.06 4.40 20.29
CA THR A 104 5.59 3.85 19.03
C THR A 104 6.23 4.56 17.84
N ARG A 105 6.33 5.90 17.88
CA ARG A 105 6.97 6.72 16.85
C ARG A 105 8.43 6.30 16.64
N ARG A 106 9.21 6.23 17.70
CA ARG A 106 10.60 5.74 17.65
C ARG A 106 10.70 4.30 17.13
N TYR A 107 9.78 3.43 17.55
CA TYR A 107 9.76 2.05 17.08
C TYR A 107 9.51 1.94 15.56
N VAL A 108 8.61 2.75 15.00
CA VAL A 108 8.40 2.81 13.55
C VAL A 108 9.67 3.23 12.83
N LEU A 109 10.35 4.29 13.30
CA LEU A 109 11.61 4.72 12.71
C LEU A 109 12.67 3.60 12.74
N GLN A 110 12.80 2.91 13.86
CA GLN A 110 13.73 1.78 14.02
C GLN A 110 13.37 0.61 13.07
N TYR A 111 12.09 0.29 12.93
CA TYR A 111 11.63 -0.76 12.04
C TYR A 111 12.03 -0.51 10.59
N PHE A 112 12.00 0.75 10.14
CA PHE A 112 12.47 1.16 8.82
C PHE A 112 13.96 1.52 8.77
N ASN A 113 14.74 1.10 9.77
CA ASN A 113 16.20 1.29 9.88
C ASN A 113 16.62 2.76 9.77
N THR A 114 15.93 3.65 10.49
CA THR A 114 16.23 5.08 10.59
C THR A 114 15.99 5.60 12.02
N ASN A 115 16.10 6.89 12.24
CA ASN A 115 15.92 7.55 13.53
C ASN A 115 15.41 9.01 13.40
N GLU A 116 15.14 9.65 14.56
CA GLU A 116 14.64 11.01 14.67
C GLU A 116 15.61 12.08 14.14
N GLU A 117 16.91 11.79 14.03
CA GLU A 117 17.90 12.73 13.46
C GLU A 117 17.77 12.81 11.92
N LYS A 118 17.23 11.77 11.29
CA LYS A 118 17.10 11.67 9.82
C LYS A 118 15.69 11.92 9.33
N TYR A 119 14.67 11.47 10.05
CA TYR A 119 13.27 11.55 9.66
C TYR A 119 12.37 12.03 10.79
N THR A 120 11.46 12.93 10.46
CA THR A 120 10.30 13.28 11.28
C THR A 120 9.15 12.34 10.89
N ALA A 121 8.58 11.65 11.88
CA ALA A 121 7.50 10.68 11.67
C ALA A 121 6.17 11.26 12.14
N VAL A 122 5.24 11.49 11.21
CA VAL A 122 3.94 12.14 11.44
C VAL A 122 2.83 11.10 11.35
N PHE A 123 2.05 10.91 12.41
CA PHE A 123 0.86 10.06 12.38
C PHE A 123 -0.26 10.72 11.58
N THR A 124 -0.90 9.94 10.73
CA THR A 124 -2.04 10.35 9.90
C THR A 124 -3.16 9.33 10.01
N ALA A 125 -4.35 9.65 9.51
CA ALA A 125 -5.44 8.67 9.49
C ALA A 125 -5.19 7.46 8.57
N ASN A 126 -4.38 7.62 7.53
CA ASN A 126 -4.02 6.60 6.54
C ASN A 126 -2.97 7.17 5.58
N ALA A 127 -2.48 6.38 4.63
CA ALA A 127 -1.55 6.85 3.60
C ALA A 127 -2.12 8.01 2.76
N SER A 128 -3.43 8.03 2.48
CA SER A 128 -4.05 9.14 1.73
C SER A 128 -3.95 10.47 2.49
N GLY A 129 -4.10 10.43 3.83
CA GLY A 129 -3.85 11.61 4.68
C GLY A 129 -2.40 12.07 4.62
N ALA A 130 -1.44 11.14 4.63
CA ALA A 130 -0.01 11.43 4.48
C ALA A 130 0.30 12.08 3.11
N LEU A 131 -0.23 11.51 2.03
CA LEU A 131 -0.08 12.02 0.67
C LEU A 131 -0.71 13.42 0.51
N LYS A 132 -1.89 13.63 1.10
CA LYS A 132 -2.55 14.93 1.11
C LYS A 132 -1.71 15.99 1.83
N LEU A 133 -1.13 15.66 2.98
CA LEU A 133 -0.24 16.58 3.72
C LEU A 133 0.95 17.03 2.85
N VAL A 134 1.58 16.12 2.13
CA VAL A 134 2.64 16.49 1.18
C VAL A 134 2.08 17.37 0.06
N GLY A 135 0.98 16.97 -0.58
CA GLY A 135 0.39 17.72 -1.70
C GLY A 135 0.02 19.16 -1.34
N GLU A 136 -0.64 19.37 -0.20
CA GLU A 136 -1.04 20.72 0.25
C GLU A 136 0.12 21.59 0.72
N ALA A 137 1.13 20.97 1.38
CA ALA A 137 2.23 21.70 2.01
C ALA A 137 3.45 21.84 1.07
N TYR A 138 3.60 21.04 0.02
CA TYR A 138 4.71 21.20 -0.91
C TYR A 138 4.63 22.55 -1.66
N PRO A 139 5.74 23.31 -1.77
CA PRO A 139 5.76 24.67 -2.31
C PRO A 139 5.76 24.66 -3.85
N PHE A 140 4.78 24.02 -4.46
CA PHE A 140 4.57 24.08 -5.90
C PHE A 140 4.42 25.52 -6.36
N ALA A 141 4.99 25.83 -7.51
CA ALA A 141 4.92 27.17 -8.09
C ALA A 141 5.12 27.11 -9.62
N SER A 142 4.85 28.20 -10.31
CA SER A 142 5.13 28.34 -11.73
C SER A 142 6.63 28.08 -12.01
N GLY A 143 6.92 27.29 -13.05
CA GLY A 143 8.26 26.82 -13.38
C GLY A 143 8.64 25.50 -12.70
N GLY A 144 7.97 25.12 -11.62
CA GLY A 144 8.13 23.83 -10.97
C GLY A 144 7.31 22.72 -11.63
N GLN A 145 7.58 21.47 -11.25
CA GLN A 145 6.93 20.31 -11.84
C GLN A 145 6.50 19.28 -10.77
N TYR A 146 5.39 18.62 -11.06
CA TYR A 146 4.97 17.40 -10.41
C TYR A 146 5.01 16.27 -11.43
N ALA A 147 5.95 15.35 -11.27
CA ALA A 147 6.05 14.14 -12.09
C ALA A 147 5.62 12.93 -11.30
N LEU A 148 4.89 12.03 -11.94
CA LEU A 148 4.46 10.79 -11.31
C LEU A 148 4.35 9.66 -12.34
N THR A 149 4.56 8.41 -11.90
CA THR A 149 4.36 7.25 -12.76
C THR A 149 2.87 7.03 -13.03
N PHE A 150 2.54 6.49 -14.19
CA PHE A 150 1.16 6.32 -14.63
C PHE A 150 0.38 5.32 -13.76
N ASP A 151 1.06 4.37 -13.12
CA ASP A 151 0.52 3.34 -12.24
C ASP A 151 0.41 3.74 -10.76
N ASN A 152 0.22 5.02 -10.48
CA ASN A 152 0.00 5.51 -9.12
C ASN A 152 -1.44 5.33 -8.63
N HIS A 153 -1.56 5.12 -7.32
CA HIS A 153 -2.84 5.15 -6.63
C HIS A 153 -3.51 6.54 -6.72
N ASN A 154 -4.84 6.59 -6.71
CA ASN A 154 -5.62 7.85 -6.77
C ASN A 154 -5.20 8.91 -5.75
N SER A 155 -4.74 8.52 -4.57
CA SER A 155 -4.30 9.48 -3.55
C SER A 155 -3.00 10.19 -3.93
N VAL A 156 -2.14 9.57 -4.75
CA VAL A 156 -0.96 10.20 -5.36
C VAL A 156 -1.39 11.05 -6.56
N ASN A 157 -2.28 10.52 -7.41
CA ASN A 157 -2.84 11.28 -8.53
C ASN A 157 -3.51 12.57 -8.09
N GLY A 158 -4.21 12.56 -6.95
CA GLY A 158 -4.90 13.74 -6.41
C GLY A 158 -3.97 14.91 -6.05
N ILE A 159 -2.68 14.69 -5.84
CA ILE A 159 -1.69 15.76 -5.59
C ILE A 159 -1.59 16.71 -6.80
N ARG A 160 -1.90 16.23 -8.02
CA ARG A 160 -1.92 17.07 -9.23
C ARG A 160 -2.82 18.30 -9.11
N GLU A 161 -3.91 18.20 -8.33
CA GLU A 161 -4.82 19.33 -8.11
C GLU A 161 -4.12 20.45 -7.34
N PHE A 162 -3.35 20.12 -6.30
CA PHE A 162 -2.54 21.09 -5.58
C PHE A 162 -1.42 21.66 -6.45
N ALA A 163 -0.72 20.83 -7.23
CA ALA A 163 0.35 21.24 -8.10
C ALA A 163 -0.16 22.19 -9.20
N SER A 164 -1.24 21.84 -9.90
CA SER A 164 -1.85 22.64 -10.95
C SER A 164 -2.39 23.97 -10.42
N ASN A 165 -3.08 23.95 -9.27
CA ASN A 165 -3.62 25.16 -8.65
C ASN A 165 -2.53 26.16 -8.22
N LYS A 166 -1.32 25.67 -7.91
CA LYS A 166 -0.15 26.50 -7.61
C LYS A 166 0.71 26.82 -8.85
N GLY A 167 0.26 26.43 -10.05
CA GLY A 167 0.90 26.76 -11.34
C GLY A 167 2.06 25.84 -11.75
N ALA A 168 2.29 24.73 -11.04
CA ALA A 168 3.29 23.75 -11.45
C ALA A 168 2.78 22.90 -12.62
N ARG A 169 3.70 22.43 -13.47
CA ARG A 169 3.40 21.52 -14.57
C ARG A 169 3.27 20.10 -14.05
N VAL A 170 2.18 19.39 -14.41
CA VAL A 170 2.00 17.97 -14.10
C VAL A 170 2.41 17.12 -15.29
N GLN A 171 3.20 16.05 -15.03
CA GLN A 171 3.66 15.12 -16.06
C GLN A 171 3.56 13.68 -15.57
N TYR A 172 3.11 12.80 -16.45
CA TYR A 172 3.05 11.36 -16.19
C TYR A 172 4.15 10.62 -16.95
N VAL A 173 4.78 9.67 -16.26
CA VAL A 173 5.71 8.72 -16.88
C VAL A 173 4.91 7.46 -17.22
N PRO A 174 4.76 7.10 -18.51
CA PRO A 174 3.91 5.99 -18.94
C PRO A 174 4.47 4.63 -18.54
N VAL A 175 3.58 3.66 -18.38
CA VAL A 175 3.90 2.23 -18.25
C VAL A 175 3.54 1.50 -19.54
N GLY A 176 4.29 0.45 -19.87
CA GLY A 176 4.14 -0.31 -21.10
C GLY A 176 3.27 -1.55 -20.96
N PHE A 177 2.36 -1.77 -21.89
CA PHE A 177 1.59 -3.03 -21.99
C PHE A 177 2.46 -4.16 -22.62
N PRO A 178 2.33 -5.44 -22.20
CA PRO A 178 1.41 -5.97 -21.18
C PRO A 178 1.97 -5.98 -19.77
N ASP A 179 3.29 -5.80 -19.59
CA ASP A 179 3.99 -6.00 -18.31
C ASP A 179 3.76 -4.86 -17.33
N LEU A 180 3.21 -3.74 -17.79
CA LEU A 180 2.99 -2.52 -16.98
C LEU A 180 4.27 -2.04 -16.27
N ARG A 181 5.43 -2.34 -16.86
CA ARG A 181 6.73 -1.81 -16.45
C ARG A 181 6.95 -0.45 -17.07
N LEU A 182 7.78 0.33 -16.43
CA LEU A 182 8.16 1.64 -16.92
C LEU A 182 9.51 1.53 -17.65
N GLU A 183 9.62 2.18 -18.82
CA GLU A 183 10.85 2.27 -19.57
C GLU A 183 11.74 3.39 -19.03
N GLN A 184 13.03 3.10 -18.80
CA GLN A 184 13.99 4.06 -18.26
C GLN A 184 14.09 5.34 -19.11
N GLU A 185 14.03 5.22 -20.42
CA GLU A 185 14.08 6.37 -21.35
C GLU A 185 12.90 7.35 -21.11
N SER A 186 11.72 6.83 -20.85
CA SER A 186 10.54 7.63 -20.55
C SER A 186 10.69 8.38 -19.22
N LEU A 187 11.28 7.75 -18.21
CA LEU A 187 11.61 8.38 -16.94
C LEU A 187 12.66 9.49 -17.14
N ASP A 188 13.73 9.19 -17.85
CA ASP A 188 14.82 10.12 -18.12
C ASP A 188 14.31 11.39 -18.81
N LYS A 189 13.48 11.23 -19.84
CA LYS A 189 12.87 12.35 -20.57
C LYS A 189 12.07 13.29 -19.66
N VAL A 190 11.34 12.75 -18.70
CA VAL A 190 10.56 13.55 -17.75
C VAL A 190 11.48 14.22 -16.74
N LEU A 191 12.40 13.46 -16.10
CA LEU A 191 13.28 14.00 -15.07
C LEU A 191 14.26 15.05 -15.61
N ASP A 192 14.74 14.89 -16.87
CA ASP A 192 15.65 15.85 -17.53
C ASP A 192 14.95 17.13 -18.01
N SER A 193 13.60 17.13 -18.05
CA SER A 193 12.83 18.30 -18.50
C SER A 193 12.71 19.39 -17.44
N ALA A 194 13.12 19.16 -16.21
CA ALA A 194 12.92 20.07 -15.10
C ALA A 194 14.01 21.14 -14.98
N ASP A 195 13.59 22.35 -14.61
CA ASP A 195 14.51 23.36 -14.12
C ASP A 195 14.94 22.98 -12.69
N LYS A 196 16.24 22.70 -12.51
CA LYS A 196 16.82 22.28 -11.23
C LYS A 196 16.75 23.36 -10.14
N SER A 197 16.52 24.61 -10.50
CA SER A 197 16.34 25.72 -9.55
C SER A 197 14.90 25.84 -9.04
N ALA A 198 13.95 25.18 -9.72
CA ALA A 198 12.54 25.17 -9.34
C ALA A 198 12.23 24.08 -8.32
N LYS A 199 11.01 24.10 -7.77
CA LYS A 199 10.50 23.08 -6.85
C LYS A 199 9.86 21.94 -7.66
N ASN A 200 10.53 20.81 -7.71
CA ASN A 200 10.12 19.64 -8.48
C ASN A 200 9.88 18.45 -7.55
N LEU A 201 8.71 17.83 -7.65
CA LEU A 201 8.36 16.64 -6.89
C LEU A 201 8.12 15.46 -7.83
N PHE A 202 8.87 14.38 -7.65
CA PHE A 202 8.65 13.09 -8.34
C PHE A 202 8.00 12.10 -7.38
N ALA A 203 6.85 11.53 -7.78
CA ALA A 203 6.12 10.56 -6.98
C ALA A 203 5.97 9.22 -7.71
N PHE A 204 6.28 8.12 -7.03
CA PHE A 204 6.07 6.79 -7.55
C PHE A 204 5.75 5.78 -6.45
N PRO A 205 5.00 4.69 -6.75
CA PRO A 205 4.78 3.61 -5.78
C PRO A 205 6.02 2.72 -5.75
N ALA A 206 6.49 2.33 -4.56
CA ALA A 206 7.53 1.32 -4.47
C ALA A 206 7.09 -0.03 -5.07
N GLN A 207 5.77 -0.30 -5.01
CA GLN A 207 5.12 -1.41 -5.70
C GLN A 207 3.74 -0.96 -6.19
N SER A 208 3.43 -1.22 -7.46
CA SER A 208 2.10 -1.01 -8.00
C SER A 208 1.07 -1.88 -7.28
N ASN A 209 0.01 -1.27 -6.78
CA ASN A 209 -1.11 -1.98 -6.15
C ASN A 209 -2.04 -2.65 -7.18
N PHE A 210 -1.79 -2.47 -8.48
CA PHE A 210 -2.52 -3.09 -9.58
C PHE A 210 -1.71 -4.25 -10.19
N SER A 211 -0.56 -3.98 -10.80
CA SER A 211 0.23 -4.97 -11.53
C SER A 211 1.16 -5.81 -10.64
N GLY A 212 1.43 -5.33 -9.41
CA GLY A 212 2.46 -5.91 -8.56
C GLY A 212 3.90 -5.55 -8.94
N VAL A 213 4.12 -4.80 -10.02
CA VAL A 213 5.46 -4.32 -10.41
C VAL A 213 6.11 -3.58 -9.25
N LYS A 214 7.33 -3.94 -8.91
CA LYS A 214 8.19 -3.20 -7.97
C LYS A 214 9.11 -2.29 -8.76
N HIS A 215 9.01 -1.00 -8.49
CA HIS A 215 9.89 -0.03 -9.10
C HIS A 215 11.25 0.02 -8.39
N PRO A 216 12.36 0.21 -9.13
CA PRO A 216 13.69 0.30 -8.54
C PRO A 216 13.80 1.45 -7.54
N LEU A 217 14.13 1.13 -6.28
CA LEU A 217 14.34 2.15 -5.25
C LEU A 217 15.56 3.06 -5.55
N SER A 218 16.44 2.65 -6.46
CA SER A 218 17.53 3.49 -6.99
C SER A 218 17.03 4.75 -7.72
N TRP A 219 15.79 4.77 -8.18
CA TRP A 219 15.19 5.98 -8.76
C TRP A 219 15.11 7.14 -7.77
N ILE A 220 15.13 6.86 -6.47
CA ILE A 220 15.13 7.90 -5.42
C ILE A 220 16.39 8.78 -5.58
N GLU A 221 17.56 8.18 -5.48
CA GLU A 221 18.82 8.90 -5.62
C GLU A 221 18.98 9.49 -7.03
N TYR A 222 18.59 8.73 -8.05
CA TYR A 222 18.65 9.15 -9.44
C TYR A 222 17.84 10.44 -9.70
N ALA A 223 16.61 10.52 -9.20
CA ALA A 223 15.78 11.72 -9.34
C ALA A 223 16.34 12.90 -8.51
N GLN A 224 16.83 12.62 -7.29
CA GLN A 224 17.43 13.64 -6.43
C GLN A 224 18.68 14.27 -7.08
N GLN A 225 19.52 13.49 -7.74
CA GLN A 225 20.68 13.99 -8.51
C GLN A 225 20.27 14.91 -9.67
N LYS A 226 19.05 14.74 -10.19
CA LYS A 226 18.47 15.59 -11.25
C LYS A 226 17.71 16.82 -10.69
N GLY A 227 17.68 17.02 -9.37
CA GLY A 227 17.06 18.18 -8.70
C GLY A 227 15.58 18.00 -8.37
N TRP A 228 15.14 16.75 -8.18
CA TRP A 228 13.79 16.42 -7.74
C TRP A 228 13.76 16.04 -6.25
N ASP A 229 12.76 16.48 -5.53
CA ASP A 229 12.34 15.84 -4.28
C ASP A 229 11.54 14.58 -4.63
N VAL A 230 11.65 13.55 -3.78
CA VAL A 230 11.03 12.25 -4.05
C VAL A 230 10.00 11.89 -3.01
N LEU A 231 8.77 11.61 -3.46
CA LEU A 231 7.67 11.06 -2.69
C LEU A 231 7.49 9.59 -3.03
N LEU A 232 7.78 8.71 -2.07
CA LEU A 232 7.63 7.28 -2.20
C LEU A 232 6.31 6.81 -1.57
N ASP A 233 5.38 6.30 -2.37
CA ASP A 233 4.24 5.55 -1.84
C ASP A 233 4.67 4.11 -1.54
N ALA A 234 4.85 3.81 -0.26
CA ALA A 234 5.28 2.49 0.20
C ALA A 234 4.10 1.59 0.62
N ALA A 235 2.84 2.06 0.51
CA ALA A 235 1.67 1.39 1.09
C ALA A 235 1.43 -0.04 0.56
N ALA A 236 1.73 -0.32 -0.71
CA ALA A 236 1.61 -1.66 -1.29
C ALA A 236 2.90 -2.49 -1.20
N PHE A 237 4.04 -1.87 -0.87
CA PHE A 237 5.35 -2.51 -0.83
C PHE A 237 5.67 -3.12 0.56
N VAL A 238 5.52 -2.34 1.62
CA VAL A 238 5.94 -2.72 2.98
C VAL A 238 5.16 -3.87 3.63
N PRO A 239 3.96 -4.29 3.15
CA PRO A 239 3.31 -5.49 3.66
C PRO A 239 4.09 -6.79 3.46
N ALA A 240 4.88 -6.89 2.38
CA ALA A 240 5.62 -8.10 2.03
C ALA A 240 7.11 -7.87 1.68
N ASN A 241 7.59 -6.62 1.78
CA ASN A 241 8.97 -6.28 1.45
C ASN A 241 9.57 -5.37 2.55
N ARG A 242 10.85 -5.54 2.80
CA ARG A 242 11.59 -4.66 3.69
C ARG A 242 11.94 -3.34 2.99
N LEU A 243 11.59 -2.23 3.62
CA LEU A 243 12.06 -0.89 3.23
C LEU A 243 13.15 -0.48 4.22
N ASP A 244 14.36 -0.23 3.74
CA ASP A 244 15.51 0.17 4.53
C ASP A 244 15.89 1.63 4.24
N LEU A 245 15.50 2.54 5.13
CA LEU A 245 15.78 3.97 4.99
C LEU A 245 17.22 4.36 5.33
N SER A 246 18.07 3.39 5.72
CA SER A 246 19.52 3.62 5.77
C SER A 246 20.18 3.43 4.41
N ALA A 247 19.57 2.61 3.54
CA ALA A 247 20.06 2.32 2.19
C ALA A 247 19.49 3.29 1.13
N VAL A 248 18.24 3.76 1.34
CA VAL A 248 17.58 4.71 0.44
C VAL A 248 16.98 5.87 1.25
N SER A 249 17.02 7.08 0.72
CA SER A 249 16.64 8.28 1.47
C SER A 249 15.66 9.17 0.70
N PRO A 250 14.42 8.71 0.45
CA PRO A 250 13.38 9.55 -0.16
C PRO A 250 13.06 10.75 0.74
N ASP A 251 12.59 11.82 0.14
CA ASP A 251 12.23 13.04 0.87
C ASP A 251 10.95 12.85 1.69
N PHE A 252 10.00 12.05 1.15
CA PHE A 252 8.73 11.73 1.80
C PHE A 252 8.39 10.26 1.58
N VAL A 253 7.89 9.58 2.63
CA VAL A 253 7.41 8.19 2.55
C VAL A 253 6.02 8.08 3.15
N CYS A 254 5.08 7.49 2.42
CA CYS A 254 3.73 7.27 2.90
C CYS A 254 3.48 5.80 3.20
N ILE A 255 2.91 5.53 4.39
CA ILE A 255 2.70 4.18 4.92
C ILE A 255 1.26 4.01 5.41
N SER A 256 0.70 2.82 5.19
CA SER A 256 -0.62 2.40 5.66
C SER A 256 -0.48 1.15 6.53
N PHE A 257 -0.58 1.28 7.84
CA PHE A 257 -0.29 0.18 8.76
C PHE A 257 -1.29 -0.99 8.64
N TYR A 258 -2.57 -0.70 8.41
CA TYR A 258 -3.57 -1.76 8.25
C TYR A 258 -3.31 -2.67 7.05
N LYS A 259 -2.57 -2.22 6.03
CA LYS A 259 -2.13 -3.07 4.92
C LYS A 259 -1.01 -4.03 5.34
N MET A 260 -0.18 -3.64 6.31
CA MET A 260 0.93 -4.45 6.79
C MET A 260 0.47 -5.59 7.71
N PHE A 261 -0.37 -5.30 8.68
CA PHE A 261 -0.73 -6.25 9.75
C PHE A 261 -2.21 -6.15 10.20
N GLY A 262 -3.08 -5.54 9.40
CA GLY A 262 -4.54 -5.55 9.53
C GLY A 262 -5.13 -4.66 10.63
N TYR A 263 -4.49 -4.51 11.77
CA TYR A 263 -4.97 -3.75 12.93
C TYR A 263 -3.87 -2.92 13.58
N PRO A 264 -4.13 -1.63 13.92
CA PRO A 264 -5.40 -0.93 13.81
C PRO A 264 -5.64 -0.34 12.40
N THR A 265 -6.91 -0.12 12.06
CA THR A 265 -7.29 0.77 10.98
C THR A 265 -7.28 2.24 11.45
N GLY A 266 -7.35 3.20 10.52
CA GLY A 266 -7.41 4.62 10.88
C GLY A 266 -6.09 5.19 11.39
N ILE A 267 -4.96 4.54 11.09
CA ILE A 267 -3.62 5.05 11.34
C ILE A 267 -2.72 4.73 10.14
N GLY A 268 -2.11 5.78 9.62
CA GLY A 268 -1.02 5.76 8.66
C GLY A 268 0.13 6.64 9.15
N MET A 269 1.15 6.81 8.31
CA MET A 269 2.31 7.63 8.64
C MET A 269 2.89 8.31 7.42
N LEU A 270 3.32 9.55 7.61
CA LEU A 270 4.21 10.27 6.73
C LEU A 270 5.58 10.34 7.40
N LEU A 271 6.60 9.81 6.76
CA LEU A 271 8.00 10.04 7.14
C LEU A 271 8.56 11.16 6.27
N ILE A 272 9.00 12.24 6.91
CA ILE A 272 9.57 13.41 6.25
C ILE A 272 11.07 13.41 6.54
N ARG A 273 11.91 13.37 5.50
CA ARG A 273 13.36 13.52 5.68
C ARG A 273 13.65 14.91 6.24
N ASN A 274 14.41 15.02 7.33
CA ASN A 274 14.60 16.27 8.04
C ASN A 274 15.16 17.41 7.17
N SER A 275 16.01 17.08 6.19
CA SER A 275 16.49 18.06 5.21
C SER A 275 15.40 18.60 4.26
N SER A 276 14.25 17.94 4.21
CA SER A 276 13.10 18.32 3.36
C SER A 276 11.92 18.87 4.18
N TYR A 277 12.02 18.80 5.52
CA TYR A 277 11.00 19.32 6.43
C TYR A 277 10.75 20.82 6.22
N GLU A 278 11.82 21.61 6.19
CA GLU A 278 11.74 23.07 6.01
C GLU A 278 11.23 23.52 4.62
N LYS A 279 11.10 22.59 3.68
CA LYS A 279 10.52 22.89 2.37
C LYS A 279 8.99 22.94 2.40
N LEU A 280 8.36 22.28 3.41
CA LEU A 280 6.91 22.18 3.50
C LEU A 280 6.32 23.43 4.14
N GLU A 281 5.32 24.02 3.51
CA GLU A 281 4.60 25.21 3.93
C GLU A 281 3.13 24.85 4.22
N ARG A 282 2.76 24.79 5.50
CA ARG A 282 1.38 24.47 5.88
C ARG A 282 0.44 25.61 5.43
N PRO A 283 -0.61 25.31 4.62
CA PRO A 283 -1.54 26.33 4.14
C PRO A 283 -2.55 26.79 5.20
N TRP A 284 -2.64 26.07 6.32
CA TRP A 284 -3.56 26.34 7.43
C TRP A 284 -3.02 25.75 8.72
N PHE A 285 -3.69 26.00 9.83
CA PHE A 285 -3.37 25.41 11.12
C PHE A 285 -4.62 24.81 11.78
N ALA A 286 -4.40 23.80 12.63
CA ALA A 286 -5.43 23.11 13.40
C ALA A 286 -5.13 23.17 14.90
N GLY A 287 -6.07 22.70 15.72
CA GLY A 287 -5.80 22.40 17.13
C GLY A 287 -4.67 21.35 17.22
N GLY A 288 -3.70 21.57 18.09
CA GLY A 288 -2.51 20.73 18.24
C GLY A 288 -1.33 21.15 17.35
N THR A 289 -1.55 21.80 16.20
CA THR A 289 -0.47 22.15 15.26
C THR A 289 0.16 23.53 15.54
N VAL A 290 -0.29 24.27 16.54
CA VAL A 290 0.18 25.62 16.87
C VAL A 290 0.68 25.71 18.33
N ASN A 291 1.78 26.41 18.51
CA ASN A 291 2.24 26.84 19.84
C ASN A 291 1.46 28.05 20.33
N PHE A 292 1.04 28.92 19.42
CA PHE A 292 0.29 30.14 19.72
C PHE A 292 -0.57 30.55 18.52
N ALA A 293 -1.81 30.95 18.79
CA ALA A 293 -2.68 31.57 17.80
C ALA A 293 -3.45 32.71 18.44
N SER A 294 -3.60 33.84 17.74
CA SER A 294 -4.34 35.03 18.21
C SER A 294 -5.48 35.34 17.24
N VAL A 295 -6.69 35.38 17.79
CA VAL A 295 -7.88 35.87 17.06
C VAL A 295 -7.81 37.38 16.86
N GLN A 296 -7.40 38.14 17.90
CA GLN A 296 -7.30 39.58 17.81
C GLN A 296 -6.14 40.05 16.91
N GLY A 297 -5.00 39.36 16.97
CA GLY A 297 -3.80 39.66 16.18
C GLY A 297 -3.80 39.05 14.80
N ASN A 298 -4.76 38.16 14.45
CA ASN A 298 -4.86 37.42 13.20
C ASN A 298 -3.53 36.80 12.78
N SER A 299 -2.83 36.16 13.72
CA SER A 299 -1.53 35.53 13.52
C SER A 299 -1.40 34.27 14.36
N HIS A 300 -0.48 33.39 13.92
CA HIS A 300 -0.18 32.15 14.62
C HIS A 300 1.29 31.75 14.45
N TYR A 301 1.76 30.89 15.35
CA TYR A 301 3.04 30.17 15.22
C TYR A 301 2.79 28.68 15.25
N LEU A 302 3.20 28.00 14.19
CA LEU A 302 3.11 26.54 14.13
C LEU A 302 3.98 25.90 15.22
N ALA A 303 3.58 24.74 15.67
CA ALA A 303 4.40 23.85 16.48
C ALA A 303 5.61 23.37 15.67
N GLY A 304 6.61 22.82 16.35
CA GLY A 304 7.76 22.20 15.70
C GLY A 304 7.53 20.72 15.39
N ASN A 305 8.40 20.15 14.59
CA ASN A 305 8.47 18.72 14.28
C ASN A 305 7.12 18.12 13.79
N GLU A 306 6.82 16.89 14.20
CA GLU A 306 5.61 16.14 13.84
C GLU A 306 4.31 16.89 14.24
N ALA A 307 4.33 17.59 15.35
CA ALA A 307 3.15 18.30 15.84
C ALA A 307 2.62 19.36 14.86
N ALA A 308 3.48 19.95 14.02
CA ALA A 308 3.05 20.88 12.98
C ALA A 308 2.15 20.23 11.91
N PHE A 309 2.17 18.90 11.80
CA PHE A 309 1.50 18.12 10.76
C PHE A 309 0.43 17.16 11.30
N GLU A 310 0.31 16.99 12.62
CA GLU A 310 -0.70 16.15 13.27
C GLU A 310 -1.95 16.97 13.59
N ASP A 311 -2.90 16.98 12.63
CA ASP A 311 -4.10 17.80 12.70
C ASP A 311 -5.09 17.29 13.75
N GLY A 312 -5.34 18.09 14.79
CA GLY A 312 -6.27 17.76 15.87
C GLY A 312 -5.74 16.69 16.82
N THR A 313 -6.63 16.06 17.54
CA THR A 313 -6.26 14.96 18.44
C THR A 313 -5.98 13.68 17.64
N ILE A 314 -4.76 13.22 17.68
CA ILE A 314 -4.36 11.95 17.05
C ILE A 314 -5.11 10.76 17.64
N ASN A 315 -5.14 9.64 16.95
CA ASN A 315 -5.79 8.39 17.42
C ASN A 315 -4.96 7.68 18.50
N TYR A 316 -4.71 8.40 19.60
CA TYR A 316 -3.71 8.05 20.61
C TYR A 316 -3.92 6.68 21.26
N LEU A 317 -5.17 6.24 21.52
CA LEU A 317 -5.42 4.93 22.12
C LEU A 317 -5.03 3.77 21.21
N ASN A 318 -5.12 3.94 19.89
CA ASN A 318 -4.79 2.89 18.92
C ASN A 318 -3.35 2.97 18.40
N ILE A 319 -2.64 4.09 18.55
CA ILE A 319 -1.24 4.23 18.10
C ILE A 319 -0.32 3.14 18.68
N PRO A 320 -0.38 2.77 19.98
CA PRO A 320 0.45 1.68 20.52
C PRO A 320 0.24 0.33 19.83
N ALA A 321 -0.95 0.07 19.27
CA ALA A 321 -1.22 -1.15 18.52
C ALA A 321 -0.39 -1.24 17.21
N VAL A 322 0.10 -0.12 16.67
CA VAL A 322 1.04 -0.09 15.54
C VAL A 322 2.34 -0.78 15.91
N LYS A 323 2.91 -0.45 17.08
CA LYS A 323 4.11 -1.14 17.59
C LYS A 323 3.87 -2.63 17.75
N MET A 324 2.72 -3.03 18.31
CA MET A 324 2.35 -4.44 18.46
C MET A 324 2.26 -5.15 17.11
N GLY A 325 1.70 -4.49 16.08
CA GLY A 325 1.64 -5.01 14.71
C GLY A 325 3.02 -5.17 14.06
N LEU A 326 3.91 -4.21 14.23
CA LEU A 326 5.28 -4.30 13.73
C LEU A 326 6.05 -5.43 14.42
N GLN A 327 5.92 -5.56 15.73
CA GLN A 327 6.50 -6.67 16.50
C GLN A 327 5.94 -8.04 16.06
N HIS A 328 4.66 -8.08 15.67
CA HIS A 328 4.06 -9.27 15.10
C HIS A 328 4.74 -9.67 13.79
N LEU A 329 4.99 -8.72 12.86
CA LEU A 329 5.72 -8.98 11.63
C LEU A 329 7.18 -9.38 11.87
N GLU A 330 7.86 -8.76 12.82
CA GLU A 330 9.25 -9.11 13.16
C GLU A 330 9.38 -10.54 13.69
N LYS A 331 8.41 -10.99 14.49
CA LYS A 331 8.36 -12.40 14.97
C LYS A 331 8.15 -13.39 13.82
N ALA A 332 7.33 -13.04 12.82
CA ALA A 332 7.14 -13.84 11.61
C ALA A 332 8.42 -13.84 10.74
N GLY A 333 9.10 -12.70 10.69
CA GLY A 333 10.25 -12.45 9.83
C GLY A 333 9.87 -12.01 8.42
N MET A 334 10.21 -10.78 8.06
CA MET A 334 9.85 -10.20 6.75
C MET A 334 10.44 -10.99 5.58
N GLU A 335 11.63 -11.52 5.70
CA GLU A 335 12.24 -12.39 4.68
C GLU A 335 11.43 -13.69 4.47
N LEU A 336 10.88 -14.26 5.55
CA LEU A 336 10.02 -15.44 5.45
C LEU A 336 8.71 -15.10 4.73
N ILE A 337 8.09 -13.99 5.09
CA ILE A 337 6.86 -13.51 4.46
C ILE A 337 7.11 -13.26 2.96
N SER A 338 8.16 -12.52 2.63
CA SER A 338 8.53 -12.21 1.24
C SER A 338 8.77 -13.49 0.42
N ARG A 339 9.48 -14.46 0.98
CA ARG A 339 9.74 -15.76 0.35
C ARG A 339 8.45 -16.54 0.12
N ARG A 340 7.59 -16.66 1.12
CA ARG A 340 6.29 -17.34 1.01
C ARG A 340 5.43 -16.70 -0.09
N VAL A 341 5.35 -15.38 -0.11
CA VAL A 341 4.61 -14.64 -1.15
C VAL A 341 5.20 -14.90 -2.53
N ARG A 342 6.53 -14.88 -2.66
CA ARG A 342 7.21 -15.17 -3.93
C ARG A 342 6.88 -16.55 -4.48
N GLU A 343 7.07 -17.61 -3.66
CA GLU A 343 6.85 -19.00 -4.09
C GLU A 343 5.39 -19.24 -4.50
N LEU A 344 4.45 -18.76 -3.69
CA LEU A 344 3.02 -18.91 -4.00
C LEU A 344 2.59 -18.10 -5.24
N THR A 345 3.14 -16.91 -5.41
CA THR A 345 2.81 -16.07 -6.57
C THR A 345 3.39 -16.65 -7.86
N ASP A 346 4.62 -17.13 -7.83
CA ASP A 346 5.25 -17.77 -8.99
C ASP A 346 4.46 -19.01 -9.46
N TRP A 347 4.07 -19.84 -8.50
CA TRP A 347 3.20 -21.00 -8.80
C TRP A 347 1.85 -20.55 -9.37
N MET A 348 1.16 -19.62 -8.70
CA MET A 348 -0.15 -19.16 -9.15
C MET A 348 -0.12 -18.54 -10.56
N LEU A 349 0.92 -17.76 -10.88
CA LEU A 349 1.08 -17.17 -12.21
C LEU A 349 1.25 -18.24 -13.28
N LYS A 350 2.05 -19.29 -13.02
CA LYS A 350 2.27 -20.40 -13.95
C LYS A 350 0.99 -21.18 -14.19
N GLU A 351 0.24 -21.49 -13.13
CA GLU A 351 -1.02 -22.23 -13.24
C GLU A 351 -2.08 -21.40 -13.98
N LEU A 352 -2.25 -20.13 -13.64
CA LEU A 352 -3.18 -19.24 -14.33
C LEU A 352 -2.81 -19.06 -15.81
N PHE A 353 -1.51 -18.89 -16.10
CA PHE A 353 -1.04 -18.73 -17.47
C PHE A 353 -1.22 -20.00 -18.31
N ALA A 354 -1.21 -21.18 -17.69
CA ALA A 354 -1.42 -22.48 -18.35
C ALA A 354 -2.89 -22.78 -18.65
N LEU A 355 -3.85 -22.08 -18.04
CA LEU A 355 -5.28 -22.34 -18.25
C LEU A 355 -5.71 -22.09 -19.70
N ARG A 356 -6.32 -23.12 -20.31
CA ARG A 356 -6.79 -23.10 -21.69
C ARG A 356 -8.19 -23.69 -21.79
N HIS A 357 -8.99 -23.14 -22.68
CA HIS A 357 -10.23 -23.77 -23.15
C HIS A 357 -9.95 -25.00 -23.99
N SER A 358 -10.97 -25.82 -24.21
CA SER A 358 -10.87 -27.02 -25.07
C SER A 358 -10.44 -26.72 -26.51
N ASN A 359 -10.65 -25.50 -27.00
CA ASN A 359 -10.18 -25.02 -28.32
C ASN A 359 -8.73 -24.47 -28.29
N GLY A 360 -8.00 -24.59 -27.16
CA GLY A 360 -6.63 -24.13 -26.96
C GLY A 360 -6.43 -22.64 -26.66
N LYS A 361 -7.51 -21.85 -26.68
CA LYS A 361 -7.43 -20.41 -26.35
C LYS A 361 -7.22 -20.17 -24.86
N PRO A 362 -6.50 -19.10 -24.46
CA PRO A 362 -6.29 -18.78 -23.05
C PRO A 362 -7.60 -18.42 -22.36
N MET A 363 -7.76 -18.91 -21.12
CA MET A 363 -8.90 -18.55 -20.27
C MET A 363 -8.67 -17.25 -19.51
N VAL A 364 -7.40 -16.85 -19.33
CA VAL A 364 -6.99 -15.73 -18.47
C VAL A 364 -5.99 -14.84 -19.23
N ARG A 365 -6.11 -13.54 -19.05
CA ARG A 365 -5.07 -12.56 -19.37
C ARG A 365 -4.60 -11.91 -18.08
N ILE A 366 -3.31 -12.00 -17.82
CA ILE A 366 -2.65 -11.38 -16.66
C ILE A 366 -2.10 -10.01 -17.07
N TYR A 367 -2.28 -9.02 -16.21
CA TYR A 367 -1.73 -7.67 -16.38
C TYR A 367 -0.60 -7.46 -15.39
N GLY A 368 0.57 -7.14 -15.91
CA GLY A 368 1.83 -7.11 -15.19
C GLY A 368 2.71 -8.31 -15.51
N PRO A 369 3.95 -8.37 -14.95
CA PRO A 369 4.90 -9.43 -15.25
C PRO A 369 4.35 -10.81 -14.89
N VAL A 370 4.62 -11.80 -15.74
CA VAL A 370 4.25 -13.21 -15.53
C VAL A 370 5.37 -14.02 -14.87
N ASP A 371 6.49 -13.40 -14.59
CA ASP A 371 7.62 -13.92 -13.81
C ASP A 371 7.76 -13.17 -12.47
N MET A 372 8.71 -13.57 -11.63
CA MET A 372 8.96 -12.97 -10.31
C MET A 372 10.10 -11.94 -10.31
N GLU A 373 10.53 -11.48 -11.49
CA GLU A 373 11.52 -10.41 -11.58
C GLU A 373 10.84 -9.05 -11.29
N GLU A 374 11.36 -8.34 -10.31
CA GLU A 374 10.85 -7.03 -9.88
C GLU A 374 9.32 -6.98 -9.77
N ARG A 375 8.72 -7.98 -9.07
CA ARG A 375 7.30 -7.98 -8.73
C ARG A 375 7.02 -8.51 -7.34
N GLY A 376 5.87 -8.09 -6.79
CA GLY A 376 5.27 -8.59 -5.55
C GLY A 376 4.08 -9.52 -5.80
N GLY A 377 3.31 -9.77 -4.73
CA GLY A 377 2.22 -10.76 -4.73
C GLY A 377 0.88 -10.31 -5.32
N THR A 378 0.76 -9.06 -5.78
CA THR A 378 -0.49 -8.60 -6.41
C THR A 378 -0.62 -9.15 -7.83
N VAL A 379 -1.74 -9.79 -8.15
CA VAL A 379 -2.04 -10.33 -9.48
C VAL A 379 -3.36 -9.76 -9.96
N THR A 380 -3.32 -9.05 -11.08
CA THR A 380 -4.51 -8.54 -11.77
C THR A 380 -4.72 -9.32 -13.06
N LEU A 381 -5.95 -9.74 -13.29
CA LEU A 381 -6.29 -10.56 -14.45
C LEU A 381 -7.74 -10.37 -14.88
N ASN A 382 -8.00 -10.69 -16.14
CA ASN A 382 -9.34 -10.84 -16.70
C ASN A 382 -9.56 -12.27 -17.20
N PHE A 383 -10.81 -12.72 -17.12
CA PHE A 383 -11.25 -14.02 -17.65
C PHE A 383 -11.95 -13.85 -18.99
N TYR A 384 -11.77 -14.81 -19.88
CA TYR A 384 -12.31 -14.80 -21.23
C TYR A 384 -13.10 -16.08 -21.52
N SER A 385 -14.12 -16.00 -22.36
CA SER A 385 -14.87 -17.15 -22.89
C SER A 385 -14.06 -17.91 -23.96
N PRO A 386 -14.48 -19.11 -24.38
CA PRO A 386 -13.87 -19.81 -25.53
C PRO A 386 -13.87 -19.00 -26.84
N GLU A 387 -14.78 -18.05 -26.97
CA GLU A 387 -14.90 -17.11 -28.11
C GLU A 387 -14.05 -15.85 -27.93
N GLU A 388 -13.25 -15.78 -26.84
CA GLU A 388 -12.42 -14.61 -26.47
C GLU A 388 -13.20 -13.36 -26.07
N HIS A 389 -14.43 -13.53 -25.59
CA HIS A 389 -15.19 -12.43 -25.00
C HIS A 389 -14.78 -12.27 -23.53
N LEU A 390 -14.55 -11.02 -23.12
CA LEU A 390 -14.31 -10.66 -21.73
C LEU A 390 -15.50 -11.05 -20.86
N LEU A 391 -15.26 -11.80 -19.79
CA LEU A 391 -16.30 -12.12 -18.79
C LEU A 391 -16.46 -10.96 -17.83
N ASP A 392 -17.74 -10.65 -17.50
CA ASP A 392 -18.06 -9.57 -16.55
C ASP A 392 -17.42 -9.86 -15.17
N TYR A 393 -16.63 -8.95 -14.67
CA TYR A 393 -15.94 -9.07 -13.39
C TYR A 393 -16.90 -9.27 -12.22
N ARG A 394 -18.13 -8.73 -12.30
CA ARG A 394 -19.18 -8.92 -11.28
C ARG A 394 -19.59 -10.38 -11.19
N ARG A 395 -19.63 -11.08 -12.34
CA ARG A 395 -19.93 -12.51 -12.37
C ARG A 395 -18.80 -13.35 -11.75
N ILE A 396 -17.56 -12.94 -11.97
CA ILE A 396 -16.40 -13.60 -11.34
C ILE A 396 -16.44 -13.40 -9.83
N GLU A 397 -16.75 -12.19 -9.37
CA GLU A 397 -16.91 -11.88 -7.94
C GLU A 397 -18.03 -12.71 -7.29
N GLU A 398 -19.19 -12.81 -7.92
CA GLU A 398 -20.30 -13.64 -7.45
C GLU A 398 -19.89 -15.12 -7.29
N LEU A 399 -19.18 -15.68 -8.27
CA LEU A 399 -18.72 -17.07 -8.24
C LEU A 399 -17.66 -17.29 -7.14
N ALA A 400 -16.72 -16.38 -7.00
CA ALA A 400 -15.71 -16.41 -5.95
C ALA A 400 -16.36 -16.35 -4.56
N ASN A 401 -17.36 -15.47 -4.37
CA ASN A 401 -18.07 -15.35 -3.12
C ASN A 401 -18.81 -16.65 -2.70
N VAL A 402 -19.37 -17.38 -3.67
CA VAL A 402 -20.02 -18.68 -3.41
C VAL A 402 -19.01 -19.70 -2.87
N GLU A 403 -17.77 -19.66 -3.38
CA GLU A 403 -16.67 -20.56 -2.95
C GLU A 403 -15.92 -20.04 -1.71
N GLY A 404 -16.37 -18.96 -1.07
CA GLY A 404 -15.73 -18.36 0.09
C GLY A 404 -14.38 -17.68 -0.21
N ILE A 405 -14.15 -17.30 -1.48
CA ILE A 405 -12.92 -16.64 -1.92
C ILE A 405 -13.15 -15.13 -1.92
N SER A 406 -12.43 -14.43 -1.03
CA SER A 406 -12.41 -12.97 -0.98
C SER A 406 -11.39 -12.42 -1.96
N LEU A 407 -11.84 -11.74 -2.99
CA LEU A 407 -10.99 -11.04 -3.96
C LEU A 407 -11.54 -9.63 -4.20
N ARG A 408 -10.83 -8.83 -4.98
CA ARG A 408 -11.24 -7.46 -5.30
C ARG A 408 -11.36 -7.29 -6.81
N THR A 409 -12.35 -6.52 -7.25
CA THR A 409 -12.62 -6.22 -8.65
C THR A 409 -12.45 -4.73 -8.97
N GLY A 410 -12.28 -4.38 -10.23
CA GLY A 410 -12.09 -3.01 -10.72
C GLY A 410 -10.61 -2.60 -10.79
N CYS A 411 -10.35 -1.29 -10.90
CA CYS A 411 -8.99 -0.74 -11.09
C CYS A 411 -8.21 -0.51 -9.78
N PHE A 412 -8.75 -0.87 -8.62
CA PHE A 412 -8.12 -0.76 -7.29
C PHE A 412 -7.61 0.65 -6.93
N CYS A 413 -8.35 1.69 -7.34
CA CYS A 413 -7.93 3.09 -7.23
C CYS A 413 -6.59 3.39 -7.94
N ASN A 414 -6.26 2.65 -9.01
CA ASN A 414 -5.10 2.87 -9.87
C ASN A 414 -5.56 3.02 -11.32
N PRO A 415 -6.14 4.19 -11.67
CA PRO A 415 -6.77 4.38 -12.96
C PRO A 415 -5.80 4.23 -14.13
N GLY A 416 -4.58 4.78 -14.03
CA GLY A 416 -3.64 4.73 -15.14
C GLY A 416 -3.19 3.30 -15.49
N ALA A 417 -2.95 2.44 -14.47
CA ALA A 417 -2.68 1.03 -14.74
C ALA A 417 -3.90 0.33 -15.37
N GLY A 418 -5.13 0.65 -14.91
CA GLY A 418 -6.36 0.15 -15.50
C GLY A 418 -6.56 0.62 -16.95
N GLU A 419 -6.37 1.89 -17.23
CA GLU A 419 -6.44 2.46 -18.58
C GLU A 419 -5.45 1.77 -19.53
N THR A 420 -4.20 1.57 -19.09
CA THR A 420 -3.19 0.85 -19.88
C THR A 420 -3.56 -0.62 -20.09
N ALA A 421 -4.04 -1.29 -19.05
CA ALA A 421 -4.43 -2.71 -19.11
C ALA A 421 -5.58 -2.95 -20.09
N GLU A 422 -6.55 -2.07 -20.12
CA GLU A 422 -7.73 -2.17 -21.01
C GLU A 422 -7.50 -1.50 -22.37
N GLY A 423 -6.34 -0.87 -22.58
CA GLY A 423 -6.00 -0.19 -23.85
C GLY A 423 -6.86 1.04 -24.12
N LEU A 424 -7.34 1.70 -23.06
CA LEU A 424 -8.18 2.90 -23.18
C LEU A 424 -7.35 4.09 -23.65
N THR A 425 -7.88 4.80 -24.65
CA THR A 425 -7.25 6.00 -25.21
C THR A 425 -7.75 7.26 -24.52
N PRO A 426 -7.05 8.40 -24.64
CA PRO A 426 -7.55 9.69 -24.17
C PRO A 426 -8.94 10.06 -24.75
N GLU A 427 -9.21 9.65 -25.99
CA GLU A 427 -10.49 9.84 -26.67
C GLU A 427 -11.61 9.04 -26.02
N ASP A 428 -11.36 7.77 -25.66
CA ASP A 428 -12.29 6.91 -24.93
C ASP A 428 -12.63 7.52 -23.57
N MET A 429 -11.62 7.97 -22.83
CA MET A 429 -11.82 8.61 -21.53
C MET A 429 -12.62 9.92 -21.63
N GLN A 430 -12.36 10.74 -22.69
CA GLN A 430 -13.13 11.96 -22.90
C GLN A 430 -14.59 11.67 -23.26
N ALA A 431 -14.85 10.58 -24.00
CA ALA A 431 -16.22 10.16 -24.33
C ALA A 431 -16.97 9.74 -23.05
N ALA A 432 -16.36 8.89 -22.23
CA ALA A 432 -16.95 8.43 -20.95
C ALA A 432 -17.28 9.62 -20.02
N PHE A 433 -16.37 10.59 -19.88
CA PHE A 433 -16.62 11.79 -19.08
C PHE A 433 -17.77 12.66 -19.61
N LYS A 434 -18.02 12.69 -20.92
CA LYS A 434 -19.16 13.41 -21.48
C LYS A 434 -20.49 12.71 -21.26
N GLU A 435 -20.48 11.39 -21.18
CA GLU A 435 -21.63 10.55 -20.89
C GLU A 435 -21.95 10.49 -19.39
N GLY A 436 -21.00 10.89 -18.53
CA GLY A 436 -21.15 10.93 -17.08
C GLY A 436 -20.90 9.59 -16.40
N GLU A 437 -20.18 8.71 -17.05
CA GLU A 437 -19.75 7.40 -16.55
C GLU A 437 -18.26 7.34 -16.21
#